data_e92c7c0d5aae718902c4d824cff14bdc
#
_entry.id   e92c7c0d5aae718902c4d824cff14bdc
#
_cell.length_a   1.000
_cell.length_b   1.000
_cell.length_c   1.000
_cell.angle_alpha   90.00
_cell.angle_beta   90.00
_cell.angle_gamma   90.00
#
_symmetry.space_group_name_H-M   'P 1'
#
loop_
_entity.id
_entity.type
_entity.pdbx_description
1 polymer ?
#
loop_
_entity_poly.entity_id
_entity_poly.type
_entity_poly.pdbx_seq_one_letter_code
_entity_poly.pdbx_strand_id
1 'polypeptide(L)'
;MERKEQARQAIEEMVHRETRAWDAQDAAALVALFHPDAVWPWPPTERDHDPTSWIFVMGRFDRDRWTRSWQQLFATHRLVHNRRAIQKIVVTDEADGGFAVVDVDTLWRDGQGQDSHWHGRACKVYTRMSDGEWKLIMHTGLLAY
;
A
#
# COMPACT_ATOMS: atom_id res chain seq x y z
N MET A 1 -0.64 13.16 24.40
CA MET A 1 -1.44 11.92 24.25
C MET A 1 -2.50 12.03 23.15
N GLU A 2 -3.31 13.08 23.22
CA GLU A 2 -4.37 13.29 22.23
C GLU A 2 -3.86 13.40 20.80
N ARG A 3 -2.77 14.16 20.56
CA ARG A 3 -2.17 14.31 19.23
C ARG A 3 -1.67 12.98 18.65
N LYS A 4 -1.05 12.15 19.47
CA LYS A 4 -0.55 10.82 19.03
C LYS A 4 -1.72 9.89 18.72
N GLU A 5 -2.79 9.94 19.51
CA GLU A 5 -3.97 9.12 19.24
C GLU A 5 -4.68 9.57 17.96
N GLN A 6 -4.79 10.87 17.71
CA GLN A 6 -5.32 11.38 16.45
C GLN A 6 -4.47 10.94 15.25
N ALA A 7 -3.14 10.98 15.39
CA ALA A 7 -2.24 10.49 14.35
C ALA A 7 -2.39 8.98 14.12
N ARG A 8 -2.53 8.20 15.20
CA ARG A 8 -2.77 6.76 15.09
C ARG A 8 -4.06 6.47 14.31
N GLN A 9 -5.14 7.17 14.65
CA GLN A 9 -6.42 7.04 13.96
C GLN A 9 -6.33 7.46 12.49
N ALA A 10 -5.57 8.51 12.19
CA ALA A 10 -5.34 8.96 10.82
C ALA A 10 -4.60 7.90 9.98
N ILE A 11 -3.58 7.27 10.55
CA ILE A 11 -2.86 6.18 9.89
C ILE A 11 -3.76 4.96 9.68
N GLU A 12 -4.56 4.60 10.69
CA GLU A 12 -5.55 3.53 10.58
C GLU A 12 -6.52 3.81 9.42
N GLU A 13 -7.04 5.02 9.34
CA GLU A 13 -7.93 5.41 8.24
C GLU A 13 -7.23 5.38 6.87
N MET A 14 -5.94 5.73 6.80
CA MET A 14 -5.17 5.60 5.56
C MET A 14 -5.10 4.15 5.07
N VAL A 15 -4.89 3.19 5.99
CA VAL A 15 -4.90 1.77 5.65
C VAL A 15 -6.28 1.35 5.14
N HIS A 16 -7.34 1.79 5.78
CA HIS A 16 -8.72 1.48 5.35
C HIS A 16 -9.07 2.11 4.01
N ARG A 17 -8.64 3.33 3.75
CA ARG A 17 -8.83 4.00 2.46
C ARG A 17 -8.14 3.25 1.33
N GLU A 18 -6.92 2.79 1.55
CA GLU A 18 -6.20 1.98 0.59
C GLU A 18 -6.95 0.66 0.32
N THR A 19 -7.40 -0.01 1.36
CA THR A 19 -8.16 -1.26 1.24
C THR A 19 -9.42 -1.05 0.40
N ARG A 20 -10.18 0.02 0.69
CA ARG A 20 -11.39 0.34 -0.09
C ARG A 20 -11.07 0.66 -1.56
N ALA A 21 -9.96 1.34 -1.82
CA ALA A 21 -9.55 1.66 -3.19
C ALA A 21 -9.19 0.40 -3.99
N TRP A 22 -8.51 -0.56 -3.37
CA TRP A 22 -8.26 -1.88 -3.98
C TRP A 22 -9.57 -2.64 -4.22
N ASP A 23 -10.46 -2.69 -3.24
CA ASP A 23 -11.75 -3.37 -3.35
C ASP A 23 -12.60 -2.80 -4.49
N ALA A 24 -12.60 -1.48 -4.65
CA ALA A 24 -13.33 -0.79 -5.71
C ALA A 24 -12.59 -0.77 -7.06
N GLN A 25 -11.34 -1.26 -7.10
CA GLN A 25 -10.48 -1.16 -8.29
C GLN A 25 -10.40 0.29 -8.81
N ASP A 26 -10.20 1.23 -7.89
CA ASP A 26 -10.19 2.67 -8.15
C ASP A 26 -8.76 3.21 -8.13
N ALA A 27 -8.15 3.30 -9.32
CA ALA A 27 -6.77 3.77 -9.46
C ALA A 27 -6.60 5.23 -9.02
N ALA A 28 -7.59 6.09 -9.27
CA ALA A 28 -7.54 7.50 -8.85
C ALA A 28 -7.53 7.62 -7.33
N ALA A 29 -8.35 6.82 -6.63
CA ALA A 29 -8.37 6.80 -5.17
C ALA A 29 -7.04 6.29 -4.59
N LEU A 30 -6.40 5.31 -5.24
CA LEU A 30 -5.08 4.82 -4.83
C LEU A 30 -4.00 5.90 -4.94
N VAL A 31 -3.87 6.52 -6.12
CA VAL A 31 -2.80 7.53 -6.33
C VAL A 31 -2.96 8.75 -5.43
N ALA A 32 -4.19 9.07 -5.02
CA ALA A 32 -4.45 10.16 -4.08
C ALA A 32 -3.83 9.94 -2.69
N LEU A 33 -3.49 8.70 -2.33
CA LEU A 33 -2.91 8.36 -1.02
C LEU A 33 -1.41 8.58 -0.94
N PHE A 34 -0.72 8.76 -2.07
CA PHE A 34 0.74 8.74 -2.11
C PHE A 34 1.36 10.12 -1.97
N HIS A 35 2.47 10.13 -1.22
CA HIS A 35 3.37 11.28 -1.18
C HIS A 35 3.99 11.52 -2.56
N PRO A 36 4.26 12.78 -2.96
CA PRO A 36 4.86 13.07 -4.28
C PRO A 36 6.20 12.38 -4.56
N ASP A 37 6.93 11.97 -3.52
CA ASP A 37 8.21 11.25 -3.64
C ASP A 37 8.11 9.77 -3.24
N ALA A 38 6.91 9.21 -3.21
CA ALA A 38 6.71 7.83 -2.78
C ALA A 38 7.43 6.84 -3.69
N VAL A 39 7.84 5.71 -3.10
CA VAL A 39 8.40 4.57 -3.81
C VAL A 39 7.62 3.32 -3.42
N TRP A 40 7.58 2.35 -4.33
CA TRP A 40 6.84 1.10 -4.17
C TRP A 40 7.77 -0.07 -4.51
N PRO A 41 8.64 -0.51 -3.58
CA PRO A 41 9.45 -1.69 -3.80
C PRO A 41 8.56 -2.95 -3.83
N TRP A 42 8.87 -3.88 -4.72
CA TRP A 42 8.05 -5.06 -4.92
C TRP A 42 8.90 -6.28 -5.26
N PRO A 43 8.55 -7.49 -4.78
CA PRO A 43 9.24 -8.69 -5.20
C PRO A 43 9.00 -8.97 -6.70
N PRO A 44 10.02 -9.39 -7.46
CA PRO A 44 9.87 -9.67 -8.88
C PRO A 44 8.97 -10.88 -9.19
N THR A 45 8.84 -11.81 -8.23
CA THR A 45 7.93 -12.95 -8.30
C THR A 45 7.21 -13.14 -6.97
N GLU A 46 6.13 -13.92 -6.96
CA GLU A 46 5.35 -14.22 -5.74
C GLU A 46 6.13 -14.96 -4.67
N ARG A 47 7.30 -15.52 -5.02
CA ARG A 47 8.14 -16.35 -4.14
C ARG A 47 9.33 -15.58 -3.57
N ASP A 48 9.61 -14.38 -4.09
CA ASP A 48 10.78 -13.59 -3.70
C ASP A 48 10.45 -12.70 -2.51
N HIS A 49 10.71 -13.20 -1.32
CA HIS A 49 10.55 -12.42 -0.08
C HIS A 49 11.88 -11.85 0.45
N ASP A 50 12.98 -12.04 -0.27
CA ASP A 50 14.27 -11.45 0.08
C ASP A 50 14.31 -10.00 -0.41
N PRO A 51 14.45 -9.01 0.48
CA PRO A 51 14.49 -7.60 0.08
C PRO A 51 15.60 -7.25 -0.90
N THR A 52 16.68 -8.03 -0.97
CA THR A 52 17.78 -7.78 -1.91
C THR A 52 17.38 -8.04 -3.36
N SER A 53 16.32 -8.80 -3.61
CA SER A 53 15.81 -9.09 -4.95
C SER A 53 14.70 -8.14 -5.39
N TRP A 54 14.19 -7.28 -4.51
CA TRP A 54 13.08 -6.39 -4.82
C TRP A 54 13.44 -5.34 -5.86
N ILE A 55 12.43 -4.94 -6.64
CA ILE A 55 12.57 -3.97 -7.72
C ILE A 55 11.57 -2.82 -7.55
N PHE A 56 11.85 -1.71 -8.21
CA PHE A 56 10.96 -0.55 -8.26
C PHE A 56 10.23 -0.55 -9.61
N VAL A 57 9.24 -1.43 -9.74
CA VAL A 57 8.53 -1.67 -11.02
C VAL A 57 7.90 -0.40 -11.60
N MET A 58 7.48 0.54 -10.75
CA MET A 58 6.86 1.79 -11.19
C MET A 58 7.80 3.00 -10.97
N GLY A 59 9.01 2.77 -10.43
CA GLY A 59 9.94 3.83 -10.08
C GLY A 59 9.42 4.72 -8.95
N ARG A 60 9.95 5.95 -8.87
CA ARG A 60 9.44 6.97 -7.96
C ARG A 60 8.04 7.41 -8.40
N PHE A 61 7.24 7.89 -7.44
CA PHE A 61 5.86 8.27 -7.72
C PHE A 61 5.77 9.23 -8.90
N ASP A 62 4.91 8.87 -9.85
CA ASP A 62 4.45 9.68 -10.96
C ASP A 62 2.96 9.40 -11.11
N ARG A 63 2.14 10.43 -10.94
CA ARG A 63 0.68 10.27 -10.87
C ARG A 63 0.14 9.56 -12.12
N ASP A 64 0.54 9.99 -13.30
CA ASP A 64 0.02 9.45 -14.56
C ASP A 64 0.50 8.01 -14.79
N ARG A 65 1.79 7.76 -14.58
CA ARG A 65 2.37 6.42 -14.77
C ARG A 65 1.77 5.41 -13.79
N TRP A 66 1.65 5.77 -12.50
CA TRP A 66 1.10 4.87 -11.50
C TRP A 66 -0.40 4.65 -11.70
N THR A 67 -1.14 5.69 -12.08
CA THR A 67 -2.56 5.55 -12.43
C THR A 67 -2.74 4.56 -13.58
N ARG A 68 -1.95 4.71 -14.66
CA ARG A 68 -2.02 3.79 -15.81
C ARG A 68 -1.66 2.36 -15.43
N SER A 69 -0.63 2.17 -14.59
CA SER A 69 -0.21 0.83 -14.14
C SER A 69 -1.34 0.11 -13.41
N TRP A 70 -2.01 0.78 -12.49
CA TRP A 70 -3.12 0.16 -11.76
C TRP A 70 -4.39 0.04 -12.60
N GLN A 71 -4.67 0.98 -13.48
CA GLN A 71 -5.77 0.83 -14.45
C GLN A 71 -5.55 -0.41 -15.34
N GLN A 72 -4.31 -0.67 -15.75
CA GLN A 72 -3.96 -1.87 -16.52
C GLN A 72 -4.23 -3.15 -15.70
N LEU A 73 -3.80 -3.18 -14.44
CA LEU A 73 -4.08 -4.30 -13.54
C LEU A 73 -5.59 -4.53 -13.42
N PHE A 74 -6.36 -3.48 -13.16
CA PHE A 74 -7.81 -3.58 -12.97
C PHE A 74 -8.55 -3.96 -14.25
N ALA A 75 -8.02 -3.58 -15.42
CA ALA A 75 -8.61 -3.94 -16.70
C ALA A 75 -8.36 -5.41 -17.08
N THR A 76 -7.27 -6.03 -16.56
CA THR A 76 -6.83 -7.35 -16.96
C THR A 76 -7.07 -8.43 -15.88
N HIS A 77 -7.38 -8.01 -14.65
CA HIS A 77 -7.54 -8.92 -13.51
C HIS A 77 -8.83 -8.63 -12.76
N ARG A 78 -9.43 -9.69 -12.23
CA ARG A 78 -10.56 -9.62 -11.31
C ARG A 78 -10.06 -9.83 -9.89
N LEU A 79 -10.52 -9.02 -8.97
CA LEU A 79 -10.25 -9.21 -7.54
C LEU A 79 -11.11 -10.36 -7.01
N VAL A 80 -10.46 -11.43 -6.55
CA VAL A 80 -11.14 -12.58 -5.96
C VAL A 80 -11.41 -12.32 -4.47
N HIS A 81 -10.37 -11.91 -3.73
CA HIS A 81 -10.51 -11.41 -2.36
C HIS A 81 -9.39 -10.42 -2.05
N ASN A 82 -9.64 -9.59 -1.04
CA ASN A 82 -8.67 -8.63 -0.53
C ASN A 82 -8.84 -8.52 0.98
N ARG A 83 -8.01 -9.23 1.73
CA ARG A 83 -8.03 -9.27 3.19
C ARG A 83 -6.82 -8.54 3.72
N ARG A 84 -7.04 -7.55 4.57
CA ARG A 84 -5.99 -6.74 5.16
C ARG A 84 -6.23 -6.61 6.65
N ALA A 85 -5.24 -6.99 7.46
CA ALA A 85 -5.32 -6.96 8.91
C ALA A 85 -4.19 -6.11 9.47
N ILE A 86 -4.54 -5.04 10.20
CA ILE A 86 -3.57 -4.19 10.88
C ILE A 86 -3.08 -4.92 12.13
N GLN A 87 -1.77 -5.16 12.22
CA GLN A 87 -1.15 -5.80 13.37
C GLN A 87 -0.66 -4.78 14.38
N LYS A 88 -0.15 -3.63 13.92
CA LYS A 88 0.42 -2.62 14.77
C LYS A 88 0.47 -1.27 14.06
N ILE A 89 0.28 -0.20 14.82
CA ILE A 89 0.53 1.17 14.36
C ILE A 89 1.48 1.82 15.36
N VAL A 90 2.53 2.46 14.87
CA VAL A 90 3.51 3.21 15.67
C VAL A 90 3.57 4.63 15.15
N VAL A 91 3.52 5.59 16.06
CA VAL A 91 3.49 7.03 15.74
C VAL A 91 4.69 7.71 16.38
N THR A 92 5.30 8.66 15.67
CA THR A 92 6.38 9.49 16.21
C THR A 92 5.91 10.32 17.41
N ASP A 93 6.84 10.76 18.22
CA ASP A 93 6.51 11.60 19.39
C ASP A 93 5.92 12.95 18.97
N GLU A 94 6.32 13.46 17.82
CA GLU A 94 5.81 14.71 17.23
C GLU A 94 4.44 14.54 16.57
N ALA A 95 3.95 13.31 16.42
CA ALA A 95 2.68 12.98 15.77
C ALA A 95 2.62 13.44 14.30
N ASP A 96 3.75 13.41 13.60
CA ASP A 96 3.88 13.86 12.22
C ASP A 96 4.23 12.74 11.25
N GLY A 97 4.48 11.55 11.75
CA GLY A 97 4.81 10.36 10.97
C GLY A 97 4.56 9.09 11.75
N GLY A 98 4.64 7.98 11.06
CA GLY A 98 4.47 6.68 11.68
C GLY A 98 4.41 5.56 10.65
N PHE A 99 4.15 4.37 11.14
CA PHE A 99 3.98 3.22 10.26
C PHE A 99 2.91 2.27 10.77
N ALA A 100 2.34 1.52 9.83
CA ALA A 100 1.44 0.42 10.13
C ALA A 100 2.03 -0.89 9.63
N VAL A 101 1.98 -1.92 10.47
CA VAL A 101 2.28 -3.30 10.07
C VAL A 101 0.98 -3.96 9.69
N VAL A 102 0.88 -4.41 8.44
CA VAL A 102 -0.37 -4.91 7.85
C VAL A 102 -0.12 -6.29 7.22
N ASP A 103 -0.93 -7.25 7.61
CA ASP A 103 -0.97 -8.54 6.93
C ASP A 103 -1.87 -8.42 5.69
N VAL A 104 -1.35 -8.82 4.54
CA VAL A 104 -2.01 -8.71 3.24
C VAL A 104 -2.28 -10.10 2.69
N ASP A 105 -3.51 -10.32 2.25
CA ASP A 105 -3.92 -11.52 1.53
C ASP A 105 -4.87 -11.07 0.41
N THR A 106 -4.29 -10.82 -0.76
CA THR A 106 -5.00 -10.28 -1.92
C THR A 106 -4.83 -11.23 -3.09
N LEU A 107 -5.92 -11.72 -3.63
CA LEU A 107 -5.92 -12.66 -4.76
C LEU A 107 -6.56 -12.02 -5.98
N TRP A 108 -5.79 -11.97 -7.06
CA TRP A 108 -6.23 -11.53 -8.39
C TRP A 108 -6.31 -12.73 -9.33
N ARG A 109 -7.23 -12.65 -10.29
CA ARG A 109 -7.34 -13.65 -11.36
C ARG A 109 -7.44 -12.95 -12.72
N ASP A 110 -6.61 -13.34 -13.68
CA ASP A 110 -6.66 -12.79 -15.02
C ASP A 110 -7.77 -13.43 -15.87
N GLY A 111 -7.92 -12.93 -17.12
CA GLY A 111 -8.95 -13.44 -18.04
C GLY A 111 -8.73 -14.88 -18.51
N GLN A 112 -7.57 -15.48 -18.22
CA GLN A 112 -7.23 -16.88 -18.57
C GLN A 112 -7.34 -17.82 -17.36
N GLY A 113 -7.79 -17.32 -16.22
CA GLY A 113 -7.93 -18.09 -14.98
C GLY A 113 -6.63 -18.26 -14.20
N GLN A 114 -5.60 -17.50 -14.53
CA GLN A 114 -4.33 -17.49 -13.79
C GLN A 114 -4.44 -16.60 -12.57
N ASP A 115 -4.00 -17.11 -11.43
CA ASP A 115 -4.03 -16.38 -10.16
C ASP A 115 -2.70 -15.68 -9.88
N SER A 116 -2.80 -14.47 -9.33
CA SER A 116 -1.68 -13.72 -8.73
C SER A 116 -2.03 -13.47 -7.26
N HIS A 117 -1.26 -14.05 -6.36
CA HIS A 117 -1.54 -14.02 -4.93
C HIS A 117 -0.52 -13.13 -4.21
N TRP A 118 -0.98 -11.99 -3.73
CA TRP A 118 -0.20 -11.09 -2.89
C TRP A 118 -0.44 -11.49 -1.43
N HIS A 119 0.53 -12.18 -0.86
CA HIS A 119 0.38 -12.73 0.48
C HIS A 119 1.65 -12.48 1.29
N GLY A 120 1.50 -11.86 2.46
CA GLY A 120 2.60 -11.59 3.36
C GLY A 120 2.34 -10.37 4.23
N ARG A 121 3.37 -9.95 4.94
CA ARG A 121 3.34 -8.81 5.85
C ARG A 121 4.08 -7.63 5.26
N ALA A 122 3.47 -6.45 5.29
CA ALA A 122 4.08 -5.20 4.86
C ALA A 122 4.18 -4.21 6.02
N CYS A 123 5.23 -3.38 6.01
CA CYS A 123 5.31 -2.19 6.84
C CYS A 123 5.06 -0.98 5.95
N LYS A 124 4.00 -0.23 6.23
CA LYS A 124 3.58 0.94 5.45
C LYS A 124 3.95 2.21 6.22
N VAL A 125 4.69 3.10 5.58
CA VAL A 125 5.23 4.32 6.21
C VAL A 125 4.42 5.53 5.75
N TYR A 126 3.96 6.31 6.73
CA TYR A 126 3.11 7.48 6.49
C TYR A 126 3.75 8.74 7.04
N THR A 127 3.49 9.86 6.38
CA THR A 127 3.90 11.19 6.85
C THR A 127 2.72 12.15 6.78
N ARG A 128 2.69 13.10 7.72
CA ARG A 128 1.72 14.19 7.71
C ARG A 128 2.30 15.37 6.94
N MET A 129 1.57 15.82 5.94
CA MET A 129 1.94 16.96 5.11
C MET A 129 1.67 18.29 5.83
N SER A 130 2.23 19.38 5.31
CA SER A 130 2.05 20.72 5.89
C SER A 130 0.59 21.19 5.89
N ASP A 131 -0.24 20.68 4.98
CA ASP A 131 -1.68 20.95 4.94
C ASP A 131 -2.51 20.10 5.92
N GLY A 132 -1.84 19.21 6.67
CA GLY A 132 -2.49 18.31 7.62
C GLY A 132 -2.91 16.96 7.04
N GLU A 133 -2.84 16.77 5.73
CA GLU A 133 -3.15 15.48 5.11
C GLU A 133 -2.04 14.46 5.37
N TRP A 134 -2.43 13.20 5.50
CA TRP A 134 -1.51 12.07 5.61
C TRP A 134 -1.28 11.43 4.24
N LYS A 135 -0.04 11.03 3.98
CA LYS A 135 0.35 10.38 2.72
C LYS A 135 1.22 9.16 2.99
N LEU A 136 1.05 8.15 2.15
CA LEU A 136 1.90 6.97 2.13
C LEU A 136 3.18 7.29 1.35
N ILE A 137 4.33 7.18 2.01
CA ILE A 137 5.62 7.51 1.37
C ILE A 137 6.36 6.26 0.89
N MET A 138 6.18 5.14 1.58
CA MET A 138 6.83 3.87 1.22
C MET A 138 6.16 2.72 1.94
N HIS A 139 6.26 1.53 1.37
CA HIS A 139 6.03 0.29 2.11
C HIS A 139 7.11 -0.72 1.77
N THR A 140 7.32 -1.71 2.65
CA THR A 140 8.12 -2.88 2.30
C THR A 140 7.36 -3.70 1.27
N GLY A 141 8.05 -4.51 0.49
CA GLY A 141 7.42 -5.60 -0.24
C GLY A 141 6.81 -6.61 0.75
N LEU A 142 6.09 -7.58 0.24
CA LEU A 142 5.46 -8.57 1.10
C LEU A 142 6.50 -9.56 1.63
N LEU A 143 6.64 -9.58 2.95
CA LEU A 143 7.53 -10.48 3.66
C LEU A 143 6.75 -11.70 4.15
N ALA A 144 7.31 -12.89 3.99
CA ALA A 144 6.76 -14.11 4.56
C ALA A 144 7.18 -14.25 6.04
N TYR A 145 6.21 -14.59 6.89
CA TYR A 145 6.45 -14.85 8.30
C TYR A 145 5.90 -16.20 8.69
#